data_63d71f06a3ff512f90cdc12a4591be11
#
_entry.id   63d71f06a3ff512f90cdc12a4591be11
#
_cell.length_a   1.000
_cell.length_b   1.000
_cell.length_c   1.000
_cell.angle_alpha   90.00
_cell.angle_beta   90.00
_cell.angle_gamma   90.00
#
_symmetry.space_group_name_H-M   'P 1'
#
loop_
_entity.id
_entity.type
_entity.pdbx_description
1 polymer ?
#
loop_
_entity_poly.entity_id
_entity_poly.type
_entity_poly.pdbx_seq_one_letter_code
_entity_poly.pdbx_strand_id
1 'polypeptide(L)'
;MSADYFAPFDTVRYEGPQTGNDLAYRWYDKNRIILGKRMEDHLRFAVCFWHTFCWPGSDVFGAGTFTRPWHAGPNDAQAAKAKREAALAFVEKLDIPFYCFHDVDVMADATDIAAFRASFAEAVDHLEILQAQHGRKLLWG
;
A
#
# COMPACT_ATOMS: atom_id res chain seq x y z
N MET A 1 -12.85 -9.38 11.70
CA MET A 1 -12.45 -9.85 10.35
C MET A 1 -12.11 -8.61 9.55
N SER A 2 -10.89 -8.54 9.04
CA SER A 2 -10.48 -7.48 8.12
C SER A 2 -11.37 -7.51 6.88
N ALA A 3 -11.85 -6.35 6.45
CA ALA A 3 -12.58 -6.27 5.20
C ALA A 3 -11.56 -6.33 4.05
N ASP A 4 -11.59 -7.40 3.27
CA ASP A 4 -10.80 -7.45 2.02
C ASP A 4 -11.50 -6.59 0.97
N TYR A 5 -11.09 -5.31 0.94
CA TYR A 5 -11.63 -4.31 -0.01
C TYR A 5 -11.38 -4.66 -1.48
N PHE A 6 -10.42 -5.52 -1.73
CA PHE A 6 -9.97 -5.87 -3.07
C PHE A 6 -10.33 -7.30 -3.49
N ALA A 7 -11.11 -8.03 -2.68
CA ALA A 7 -11.57 -9.38 -2.99
C ALA A 7 -12.21 -9.53 -4.38
N PRO A 8 -13.00 -8.55 -4.88
CA PRO A 8 -13.63 -8.65 -6.19
C PRO A 8 -12.65 -8.53 -7.38
N PHE A 9 -11.42 -8.12 -7.14
CA PHE A 9 -10.45 -7.85 -8.20
C PHE A 9 -9.40 -8.96 -8.29
N ASP A 10 -9.10 -9.38 -9.50
CA ASP A 10 -7.97 -10.28 -9.76
C ASP A 10 -6.64 -9.54 -9.59
N THR A 11 -5.56 -10.30 -9.41
CA THR A 11 -4.20 -9.74 -9.41
C THR A 11 -3.87 -9.17 -10.78
N VAL A 12 -3.44 -7.91 -10.81
CA VAL A 12 -3.05 -7.21 -12.04
C VAL A 12 -1.79 -7.85 -12.62
N ARG A 13 -1.85 -8.26 -13.88
CA ARG A 13 -0.76 -8.97 -14.58
C ARG A 13 -0.46 -8.33 -15.93
N TYR A 14 0.71 -8.65 -16.47
CA TYR A 14 1.02 -8.28 -17.84
C TYR A 14 0.22 -9.13 -18.83
N GLU A 15 -0.51 -8.48 -19.71
CA GLU A 15 -1.31 -9.12 -20.77
C GLU A 15 -0.97 -8.57 -22.17
N GLY A 16 -0.04 -7.63 -22.24
CA GLY A 16 0.38 -7.02 -23.49
C GLY A 16 -0.45 -5.82 -23.95
N PRO A 17 0.04 -5.09 -24.97
CA PRO A 17 -0.53 -3.79 -25.39
C PRO A 17 -1.92 -3.89 -26.01
N GLN A 18 -2.34 -5.07 -26.46
CA GLN A 18 -3.63 -5.28 -27.13
C GLN A 18 -4.73 -5.82 -26.19
N THR A 19 -4.45 -5.98 -24.88
CA THR A 19 -5.45 -6.46 -23.94
C THR A 19 -6.65 -5.51 -23.85
N GLY A 20 -7.85 -6.08 -23.79
CA GLY A 20 -9.08 -5.38 -23.45
C GLY A 20 -9.34 -5.25 -21.94
N ASN A 21 -8.46 -5.80 -21.10
CA ASN A 21 -8.57 -5.73 -19.66
C ASN A 21 -8.00 -4.39 -19.14
N ASP A 22 -8.86 -3.53 -18.59
CA ASP A 22 -8.43 -2.23 -18.04
C ASP A 22 -7.58 -2.34 -16.78
N LEU A 23 -7.63 -3.49 -16.09
CA LEU A 23 -6.85 -3.79 -14.89
C LEU A 23 -5.64 -4.67 -15.20
N ALA A 24 -5.03 -4.55 -16.39
CA ALA A 24 -3.82 -5.26 -16.76
C ALA A 24 -2.66 -4.32 -17.07
N TYR A 25 -1.45 -4.79 -16.83
CA TYR A 25 -0.25 -4.09 -17.33
C TYR A 25 -0.12 -4.31 -18.83
N ARG A 26 -0.13 -3.24 -19.60
CA ARG A 26 0.00 -3.27 -21.06
C ARG A 26 1.44 -3.21 -21.53
N TRP A 27 2.30 -2.51 -20.78
CA TRP A 27 3.66 -2.17 -21.20
C TRP A 27 4.73 -2.70 -20.25
N TYR A 28 4.38 -2.96 -18.99
CA TYR A 28 5.30 -3.46 -17.99
C TYR A 28 5.16 -4.98 -17.84
N ASP A 29 6.12 -5.70 -18.44
CA ASP A 29 6.31 -7.14 -18.21
C ASP A 29 7.47 -7.33 -17.23
N LYS A 30 7.16 -7.62 -15.98
CA LYS A 30 8.15 -7.80 -14.93
C LYS A 30 9.14 -8.93 -15.20
N ASN A 31 8.73 -9.94 -15.96
CA ASN A 31 9.53 -11.12 -16.26
C ASN A 31 10.41 -10.96 -17.52
N ARG A 32 10.22 -9.90 -18.29
CA ARG A 32 11.01 -9.64 -19.50
C ARG A 32 12.50 -9.52 -19.16
N ILE A 33 13.32 -10.31 -19.82
CA ILE A 33 14.78 -10.27 -19.64
C ILE A 33 15.37 -9.12 -20.46
N ILE A 34 16.06 -8.22 -19.78
CA ILE A 34 16.80 -7.10 -20.37
C ILE A 34 18.23 -7.13 -19.80
N LEU A 35 19.24 -7.16 -20.66
CA LEU A 35 20.65 -7.21 -20.25
C LEU A 35 20.94 -8.29 -19.18
N GLY A 36 20.31 -9.46 -19.33
CA GLY A 36 20.53 -10.62 -18.47
C GLY A 36 19.80 -10.59 -17.10
N LYS A 37 18.95 -9.59 -16.84
CA LYS A 37 18.11 -9.48 -15.61
C LYS A 37 16.66 -9.30 -15.98
N ARG A 38 15.76 -9.67 -15.06
CA ARG A 38 14.33 -9.39 -15.23
C ARG A 38 14.06 -7.89 -15.13
N MET A 39 13.00 -7.43 -15.79
CA MET A 39 12.60 -6.02 -15.74
C MET A 39 12.37 -5.56 -14.30
N GLU A 40 11.78 -6.38 -13.43
CA GLU A 40 11.55 -6.02 -12.02
C GLU A 40 12.84 -5.85 -11.21
N ASP A 41 13.96 -6.46 -11.64
CA ASP A 41 15.26 -6.28 -11.00
C ASP A 41 15.90 -4.94 -11.38
N HIS A 42 15.53 -4.38 -12.55
CA HIS A 42 15.93 -3.05 -12.99
C HIS A 42 15.02 -1.96 -12.41
N LEU A 43 13.72 -2.20 -12.38
CA LEU A 43 12.69 -1.24 -11.98
C LEU A 43 11.99 -1.75 -10.70
N ARG A 44 12.55 -1.40 -9.55
CA ARG A 44 11.99 -1.76 -8.24
C ARG A 44 10.85 -0.80 -7.86
N PHE A 45 9.67 -1.08 -8.36
CA PHE A 45 8.49 -0.29 -8.01
C PHE A 45 8.07 -0.52 -6.56
N ALA A 46 7.64 0.56 -5.91
CA ALA A 46 7.04 0.54 -4.58
C ALA A 46 5.76 1.38 -4.57
N VAL A 47 4.79 0.97 -3.75
CA VAL A 47 3.62 1.78 -3.45
C VAL A 47 3.89 2.59 -2.20
N CYS A 48 3.67 3.90 -2.23
CA CYS A 48 3.84 4.77 -1.07
C CYS A 48 2.53 4.96 -0.30
N PHE A 49 2.62 4.93 1.04
CA PHE A 49 1.45 5.10 1.90
C PHE A 49 0.87 6.51 1.84
N TRP A 50 1.71 7.54 1.86
CA TRP A 50 1.26 8.94 1.96
C TRP A 50 0.34 9.38 0.83
N HIS A 51 0.65 9.10 -0.42
CA HIS A 51 -0.20 9.45 -1.55
C HIS A 51 -1.40 8.51 -1.71
N THR A 52 -1.17 7.21 -1.52
CA THR A 52 -2.15 6.19 -1.87
C THR A 52 -3.20 5.99 -0.78
N PHE A 53 -2.79 6.00 0.51
CA PHE A 53 -3.65 5.62 1.63
C PHE A 53 -3.90 6.74 2.65
N CYS A 54 -3.04 7.74 2.73
CA CYS A 54 -3.13 8.80 3.73
C CYS A 54 -3.71 10.10 3.16
N TRP A 55 -3.38 10.44 1.92
CA TRP A 55 -3.87 11.66 1.31
C TRP A 55 -5.39 11.61 1.05
N PRO A 56 -6.15 12.59 1.55
CA PRO A 56 -7.61 12.60 1.42
C PRO A 56 -8.12 13.13 0.06
N GLY A 57 -7.23 13.46 -0.87
CA GLY A 57 -7.61 14.09 -2.15
C GLY A 57 -7.86 15.59 -2.05
N SER A 58 -7.34 16.26 -1.00
CA SER A 58 -7.40 17.72 -0.86
C SER A 58 -6.30 18.41 -1.66
N ASP A 59 -6.58 19.61 -2.12
CA ASP A 59 -5.62 20.48 -2.80
C ASP A 59 -5.88 21.96 -2.42
N VAL A 60 -5.22 22.88 -3.15
CA VAL A 60 -5.39 24.33 -2.91
C VAL A 60 -6.78 24.86 -3.30
N PHE A 61 -7.58 24.09 -3.99
CA PHE A 61 -8.91 24.47 -4.48
C PHE A 61 -10.05 23.90 -3.62
N GLY A 62 -9.80 22.92 -2.77
CA GLY A 62 -10.86 22.34 -1.97
C GLY A 62 -10.46 21.26 -0.98
N ALA A 63 -11.47 20.86 -0.21
CA ALA A 63 -11.37 19.79 0.76
C ALA A 63 -11.20 18.41 0.09
N GLY A 64 -10.80 17.42 0.89
CA GLY A 64 -10.61 16.06 0.42
C GLY A 64 -11.87 15.45 -0.22
N THR A 65 -11.68 14.75 -1.32
CA THR A 65 -12.75 14.12 -2.11
C THR A 65 -12.73 12.59 -2.04
N PHE A 66 -11.68 12.01 -1.45
CA PHE A 66 -11.59 10.56 -1.30
C PHE A 66 -12.31 10.08 -0.05
N THR A 67 -13.26 9.17 -0.25
CA THR A 67 -13.94 8.47 0.84
C THR A 67 -13.31 7.10 1.02
N ARG A 68 -12.54 6.92 2.08
CA ARG A 68 -11.91 5.64 2.44
C ARG A 68 -12.41 5.19 3.81
N PRO A 69 -12.67 3.88 4.01
CA PRO A 69 -13.20 3.38 5.28
C PRO A 69 -12.35 3.74 6.50
N TRP A 70 -11.03 3.75 6.37
CA TRP A 70 -10.10 4.13 7.45
C TRP A 70 -9.97 5.64 7.68
N HIS A 71 -10.65 6.47 6.88
CA HIS A 71 -10.74 7.93 7.07
C HIS A 71 -12.10 8.37 7.61
N ALA A 72 -12.98 7.44 7.96
CA ALA A 72 -14.35 7.75 8.40
C ALA A 72 -14.42 8.35 9.83
N GLY A 73 -13.31 8.37 10.55
CA GLY A 73 -13.22 8.87 11.92
C GLY A 73 -11.79 9.30 12.28
N PRO A 74 -11.47 9.42 13.58
CA PRO A 74 -10.11 9.69 14.03
C PRO A 74 -9.16 8.58 13.59
N ASN A 75 -7.89 8.92 13.40
CA ASN A 75 -6.85 7.94 13.10
C ASN A 75 -6.43 7.18 14.38
N ASP A 76 -7.36 6.41 14.92
CA ASP A 76 -7.12 5.54 16.07
C ASP A 76 -6.41 4.23 15.69
N ALA A 77 -6.13 3.37 16.67
CA ALA A 77 -5.45 2.11 16.45
C ALA A 77 -6.19 1.19 15.44
N GLN A 78 -7.53 1.21 15.44
CA GLN A 78 -8.33 0.41 14.54
C GLN A 78 -8.26 0.95 13.10
N ALA A 79 -8.37 2.25 12.93
CA ALA A 79 -8.26 2.91 11.63
C ALA A 79 -6.87 2.72 11.03
N ALA A 80 -5.80 2.92 11.82
CA ALA A 80 -4.43 2.71 11.41
C ALA A 80 -4.18 1.24 11.00
N LYS A 81 -4.69 0.29 11.77
CA LYS A 81 -4.63 -1.14 11.45
C LYS A 81 -5.34 -1.46 10.14
N ALA A 82 -6.58 -1.01 9.96
CA ALA A 82 -7.36 -1.22 8.74
C ALA A 82 -6.65 -0.64 7.51
N LYS A 83 -6.02 0.52 7.64
CA LYS A 83 -5.21 1.15 6.60
C LYS A 83 -4.02 0.29 6.19
N ARG A 84 -3.25 -0.25 7.15
CA ARG A 84 -2.12 -1.16 6.88
C ARG A 84 -2.57 -2.43 6.15
N GLU A 85 -3.66 -3.05 6.61
CA GLU A 85 -4.24 -4.25 5.99
C GLU A 85 -4.69 -3.98 4.54
N ALA A 86 -5.42 -2.89 4.31
CA ALA A 86 -5.82 -2.48 2.98
C ALA A 86 -4.62 -2.19 2.07
N ALA A 87 -3.58 -1.55 2.60
CA ALA A 87 -2.39 -1.20 1.84
C ALA A 87 -1.65 -2.44 1.35
N LEU A 88 -1.37 -3.41 2.21
CA LEU A 88 -0.65 -4.62 1.82
C LEU A 88 -1.47 -5.50 0.86
N ALA A 89 -2.79 -5.60 1.06
CA ALA A 89 -3.68 -6.27 0.12
C ALA A 89 -3.67 -5.59 -1.26
N PHE A 90 -3.67 -4.27 -1.31
CA PHE A 90 -3.58 -3.51 -2.57
C PHE A 90 -2.24 -3.74 -3.29
N VAL A 91 -1.12 -3.67 -2.56
CA VAL A 91 0.21 -3.91 -3.12
C VAL A 91 0.32 -5.33 -3.70
N GLU A 92 -0.29 -6.32 -3.04
CA GLU A 92 -0.38 -7.68 -3.54
C GLU A 92 -1.20 -7.75 -4.83
N LYS A 93 -2.38 -7.09 -4.89
CA LYS A 93 -3.21 -7.07 -6.10
C LYS A 93 -2.52 -6.43 -7.30
N LEU A 94 -1.67 -5.41 -7.06
CA LEU A 94 -0.85 -4.81 -8.11
C LEU A 94 0.36 -5.67 -8.51
N ASP A 95 0.63 -6.75 -7.79
CA ASP A 95 1.81 -7.61 -7.98
C ASP A 95 3.14 -6.81 -7.95
N ILE A 96 3.19 -5.79 -7.10
CA ILE A 96 4.37 -4.93 -6.87
C ILE A 96 5.13 -5.46 -5.64
N PRO A 97 6.47 -5.62 -5.71
CA PRO A 97 7.22 -6.28 -4.64
C PRO A 97 7.43 -5.43 -3.40
N PHE A 98 7.35 -4.09 -3.51
CA PHE A 98 7.76 -3.20 -2.44
C PHE A 98 6.69 -2.18 -2.05
N TYR A 99 6.80 -1.69 -0.81
CA TYR A 99 6.07 -0.52 -0.32
C TYR A 99 7.00 0.39 0.49
N CYS A 100 6.57 1.61 0.75
CA CYS A 100 7.28 2.58 1.59
C CYS A 100 6.31 3.48 2.34
N PHE A 101 6.74 4.01 3.49
CA PHE A 101 5.92 4.85 4.36
C PHE A 101 6.77 5.83 5.17
N HIS A 102 6.12 6.85 5.76
CA HIS A 102 6.65 7.59 6.91
C HIS A 102 5.97 7.07 8.19
N ASP A 103 6.59 7.28 9.33
CA ASP A 103 6.08 6.82 10.63
C ASP A 103 4.59 7.14 10.85
N VAL A 104 4.19 8.39 10.63
CA VAL A 104 2.80 8.87 10.77
C VAL A 104 1.81 8.23 9.78
N ASP A 105 2.29 7.68 8.67
CA ASP A 105 1.42 7.05 7.68
C ASP A 105 0.83 5.72 8.19
N VAL A 106 1.55 5.03 9.05
CA VAL A 106 1.23 3.65 9.45
C VAL A 106 0.73 3.51 10.89
N MET A 107 0.94 4.52 11.74
CA MET A 107 0.58 4.49 13.16
C MET A 107 -0.73 5.24 13.43
N ALA A 108 -1.32 5.01 14.60
CA ALA A 108 -2.39 5.84 15.14
C ALA A 108 -1.86 7.17 15.67
N ASP A 109 -2.72 8.18 15.73
CA ASP A 109 -2.39 9.47 16.33
C ASP A 109 -1.96 9.30 17.80
N ALA A 110 -0.96 10.07 18.21
CA ALA A 110 -0.38 9.99 19.53
C ALA A 110 -0.35 11.37 20.20
N THR A 111 -0.63 11.41 21.51
CA THR A 111 -0.70 12.65 22.30
C THR A 111 0.62 13.04 22.92
N ASP A 112 1.54 12.09 23.05
CA ASP A 112 2.86 12.28 23.64
C ASP A 112 3.88 11.27 23.06
N ILE A 113 5.15 11.44 23.43
CA ILE A 113 6.26 10.62 22.91
C ILE A 113 6.18 9.14 23.34
N ALA A 114 5.61 8.85 24.50
CA ALA A 114 5.45 7.46 24.96
C ALA A 114 4.37 6.75 24.15
N ALA A 115 3.23 7.42 23.94
CA ALA A 115 2.16 6.93 23.07
C ALA A 115 2.64 6.79 21.62
N PHE A 116 3.42 7.75 21.11
CA PHE A 116 4.03 7.68 19.78
C PHE A 116 4.89 6.41 19.62
N ARG A 117 5.81 6.18 20.55
CA ARG A 117 6.68 4.99 20.51
C ARG A 117 5.90 3.69 20.58
N ALA A 118 4.88 3.62 21.43
CA ALA A 118 4.04 2.44 21.56
C ALA A 118 3.23 2.16 20.30
N SER A 119 2.60 3.20 19.73
CA SER A 119 1.82 3.12 18.49
C SER A 119 2.69 2.74 17.29
N PHE A 120 3.91 3.29 17.21
CA PHE A 120 4.83 2.95 16.13
C PHE A 120 5.37 1.52 16.26
N ALA A 121 5.70 1.06 17.46
CA ALA A 121 6.12 -0.32 17.70
C ALA A 121 5.01 -1.32 17.28
N GLU A 122 3.76 -1.08 17.70
CA GLU A 122 2.61 -1.89 17.26
C GLU A 122 2.46 -1.90 15.73
N ALA A 123 2.64 -0.76 15.09
CA ALA A 123 2.54 -0.65 13.64
C ALA A 123 3.63 -1.49 12.93
N VAL A 124 4.87 -1.45 13.43
CA VAL A 124 5.99 -2.25 12.89
C VAL A 124 5.75 -3.74 13.06
N ASP A 125 5.36 -4.18 14.26
CA ASP A 125 5.06 -5.59 14.54
C ASP A 125 3.93 -6.11 13.62
N HIS A 126 2.88 -5.31 13.44
CA HIS A 126 1.79 -5.68 12.54
C HIS A 126 2.22 -5.70 11.06
N LEU A 127 3.04 -4.75 10.62
CA LEU A 127 3.57 -4.74 9.25
C LEU A 127 4.48 -5.94 8.98
N GLU A 128 5.24 -6.42 9.97
CA GLU A 128 6.05 -7.64 9.82
C GLU A 128 5.17 -8.86 9.53
N ILE A 129 4.05 -9.00 10.26
CA ILE A 129 3.07 -10.06 10.00
C ILE A 129 2.48 -9.94 8.59
N LEU A 130 2.06 -8.73 8.20
CA LEU A 130 1.48 -8.48 6.88
C LEU A 130 2.49 -8.72 5.75
N GLN A 131 3.77 -8.36 5.92
CA GLN A 131 4.82 -8.66 4.96
C GLN A 131 4.93 -10.18 4.70
N ALA A 132 4.89 -10.98 5.77
CA ALA A 132 4.93 -12.43 5.66
C ALA A 132 3.69 -12.99 4.95
N GLN A 133 2.50 -12.47 5.28
CA GLN A 133 1.23 -12.91 4.69
C GLN A 133 1.13 -12.59 3.19
N HIS A 134 1.51 -11.39 2.78
CA HIS A 134 1.36 -10.90 1.41
C HIS A 134 2.62 -11.07 0.54
N GLY A 135 3.72 -11.56 1.12
CA GLY A 135 4.97 -11.75 0.39
C GLY A 135 5.58 -10.43 -0.14
N ARG A 136 5.32 -9.30 0.54
CA ARG A 136 5.80 -7.97 0.14
C ARG A 136 6.90 -7.49 1.09
N LYS A 137 7.71 -6.54 0.65
CA LYS A 137 8.87 -6.06 1.40
C LYS A 137 8.86 -4.55 1.55
N LEU A 138 9.30 -4.08 2.70
CA LEU A 138 9.58 -2.67 2.89
C LEU A 138 10.80 -2.28 2.04
N LEU A 139 10.67 -1.23 1.22
CA LEU A 139 11.78 -0.65 0.49
C LEU A 139 12.51 0.39 1.34
N TRP A 140 11.75 1.26 2.00
CA TRP A 140 12.23 2.19 3.01
C TRP A 140 11.06 2.70 3.88
N GLY A 141 11.37 3.12 5.13
CA GLY A 141 10.46 3.69 6.10
C GLY A 141 11.20 4.60 7.08
#